data_ddf2cd8fc17a65a8e951865c73a485d8
#
_entry.id   ddf2cd8fc17a65a8e951865c73a485d8
#
_cell.length_a   1.000
_cell.length_b   1.000
_cell.length_c   1.000
_cell.angle_alpha   90.00
_cell.angle_beta   90.00
_cell.angle_gamma   90.00
#
_symmetry.space_group_name_H-M   'P 1'
#
loop_
_entity.id
_entity.type
_entity.pdbx_description
1 polymer ?
#
loop_
_entity_poly.entity_id
_entity_poly.type
_entity_poly.pdbx_seq_one_letter_code
_entity_poly.pdbx_strand_id
1 'polypeptide(L)'
;MNRKAVFFDADGTLCDMEKGVPQSTKEALKKLRENGHDAWLCTGRSRAFVSWYLEELPFTGMISACGATIEKDGERLFNKEMTPEIAKKSVEILRRYGLVPVMEGADFMYYDKDEYNTDVNWYTDLITESLGPKWRPIRGNEDCMRINKISAKMIKGCDAEAACRELSEYYDIIRHESGSGIAGTTIEFVPKGFNKAVGISAVCRLFDIPWEDTIVFGDSNNDLAMFEYAAVKVAMGNGSEKIKALADHITQDMFHYGIRHGLEYLKLI
;
A
#
# COMPACT_ATOMS: atom_id res chain seq x y z
N MET A 1 -19.20 22.41 -8.77
CA MET A 1 -19.10 20.96 -9.02
C MET A 1 -19.41 20.23 -7.72
N ASN A 2 -20.00 19.03 -7.77
CA ASN A 2 -20.13 18.22 -6.56
C ASN A 2 -18.74 17.81 -6.06
N ARG A 3 -18.55 17.75 -4.74
CA ARG A 3 -17.33 17.27 -4.10
C ARG A 3 -17.08 15.83 -4.52
N LYS A 4 -15.87 15.53 -4.98
CA LYS A 4 -15.42 14.18 -5.33
C LYS A 4 -14.41 13.68 -4.31
N ALA A 5 -14.37 12.38 -4.08
CA ALA A 5 -13.35 11.69 -3.31
C ALA A 5 -12.41 10.94 -4.26
N VAL A 6 -11.17 11.39 -4.34
CA VAL A 6 -10.16 10.81 -5.23
C VAL A 6 -9.17 10.02 -4.38
N PHE A 7 -9.05 8.73 -4.67
CA PHE A 7 -8.17 7.79 -3.98
C PHE A 7 -6.98 7.48 -4.88
N PHE A 8 -5.80 7.71 -4.38
CA PHE A 8 -4.55 7.54 -5.12
C PHE A 8 -3.73 6.40 -4.52
N ASP A 9 -3.30 5.46 -5.34
CA ASP A 9 -2.21 4.59 -4.95
C ASP A 9 -0.91 5.38 -4.78
N ALA A 10 0.08 4.78 -4.08
CA ALA A 10 1.37 5.41 -3.82
C ALA A 10 2.41 5.08 -4.90
N ASP A 11 2.85 3.83 -4.92
CA ASP A 11 4.03 3.37 -5.66
C ASP A 11 3.71 3.17 -7.15
N GLY A 12 4.37 3.92 -8.03
CA GLY A 12 4.05 3.91 -9.47
C GLY A 12 2.91 4.84 -9.87
N THR A 13 2.18 5.40 -8.91
CA THR A 13 1.08 6.35 -9.12
C THR A 13 1.45 7.75 -8.66
N LEU A 14 1.69 7.95 -7.37
CA LEU A 14 2.08 9.25 -6.80
C LEU A 14 3.59 9.42 -6.68
N CYS A 15 4.31 8.34 -6.43
CA CYS A 15 5.72 8.39 -6.11
C CYS A 15 6.50 7.17 -6.60
N ASP A 16 7.80 7.36 -6.67
CA ASP A 16 8.80 6.32 -6.83
C ASP A 16 9.71 6.32 -5.59
N MET A 17 10.17 5.14 -5.15
CA MET A 17 10.97 5.03 -3.92
C MET A 17 12.31 5.77 -3.99
N GLU A 18 12.91 5.87 -5.17
CA GLU A 18 14.21 6.52 -5.37
C GLU A 18 14.06 8.00 -5.72
N LYS A 19 13.07 8.34 -6.56
CA LYS A 19 12.88 9.68 -7.13
C LYS A 19 11.86 10.53 -6.35
N GLY A 20 11.11 9.91 -5.42
CA GLY A 20 10.09 10.58 -4.63
C GLY A 20 8.86 10.99 -5.43
N VAL A 21 8.20 12.07 -5.01
CA VAL A 21 6.96 12.60 -5.61
C VAL A 21 7.27 13.68 -6.63
N PRO A 22 6.80 13.57 -7.89
CA PRO A 22 6.97 14.64 -8.89
C PRO A 22 6.37 15.96 -8.43
N GLN A 23 7.01 17.08 -8.76
CA GLN A 23 6.52 18.41 -8.38
C GLN A 23 5.12 18.68 -8.97
N SER A 24 4.85 18.23 -10.18
CA SER A 24 3.54 18.34 -10.84
C SER A 24 2.42 17.62 -10.06
N THR A 25 2.74 16.50 -9.43
CA THR A 25 1.80 15.74 -8.56
C THR A 25 1.47 16.55 -7.31
N LYS A 26 2.49 17.15 -6.64
CA LYS A 26 2.28 17.99 -5.46
C LYS A 26 1.35 19.19 -5.77
N GLU A 27 1.61 19.86 -6.87
CA GLU A 27 0.80 21.00 -7.34
C GLU A 27 -0.63 20.60 -7.70
N ALA A 28 -0.80 19.46 -8.38
CA ALA A 28 -2.10 18.95 -8.78
C ALA A 28 -2.96 18.56 -7.56
N LEU A 29 -2.38 17.89 -6.58
CA LEU A 29 -3.08 17.54 -5.33
C LEU A 29 -3.48 18.79 -4.54
N LYS A 30 -2.60 19.78 -4.46
CA LYS A 30 -2.91 21.06 -3.81
C LYS A 30 -4.12 21.72 -4.50
N LYS A 31 -4.11 21.81 -5.83
CA LYS A 31 -5.20 22.41 -6.59
C LYS A 31 -6.50 21.64 -6.48
N LEU A 32 -6.45 20.30 -6.44
CA LEU A 32 -7.59 19.43 -6.19
C LEU A 32 -8.27 19.77 -4.86
N ARG A 33 -7.47 19.94 -3.80
CA ARG A 33 -7.96 20.31 -2.45
C ARG A 33 -8.52 21.74 -2.43
N GLU A 34 -7.85 22.70 -3.09
CA GLU A 34 -8.32 24.08 -3.21
C GLU A 34 -9.67 24.18 -3.93
N ASN A 35 -9.93 23.29 -4.90
CA ASN A 35 -11.21 23.18 -5.60
C ASN A 35 -12.30 22.46 -4.78
N GLY A 36 -12.02 22.05 -3.53
CA GLY A 36 -12.99 21.47 -2.59
C GLY A 36 -13.21 19.96 -2.74
N HIS A 37 -12.33 19.25 -3.46
CA HIS A 37 -12.37 17.80 -3.56
C HIS A 37 -11.52 17.13 -2.46
N ASP A 38 -11.82 15.86 -2.17
CA ASP A 38 -11.03 15.06 -1.25
C ASP A 38 -9.92 14.31 -1.98
N ALA A 39 -8.72 14.32 -1.40
CA ALA A 39 -7.60 13.52 -1.82
C ALA A 39 -7.27 12.49 -0.73
N TRP A 40 -7.37 11.21 -1.03
CA TRP A 40 -7.05 10.11 -0.12
C TRP A 40 -5.86 9.33 -0.62
N LEU A 41 -4.87 9.11 0.23
CA LEU A 41 -3.85 8.09 -0.04
C LEU A 41 -4.47 6.71 0.20
N CYS A 42 -4.29 5.76 -0.76
CA CYS A 42 -4.79 4.39 -0.67
C CYS A 42 -3.67 3.42 -1.04
N THR A 43 -2.88 2.99 -0.07
CA THR A 43 -1.63 2.26 -0.30
C THR A 43 -1.61 0.86 0.30
N GLY A 44 -0.83 -0.04 -0.34
CA GLY A 44 -0.43 -1.32 0.22
C GLY A 44 0.59 -1.22 1.34
N ARG A 45 1.33 -0.10 1.45
CA ARG A 45 2.28 0.11 2.54
C ARG A 45 1.57 0.11 3.89
N SER A 46 2.18 -0.49 4.90
CA SER A 46 1.71 -0.31 6.29
C SER A 46 1.92 1.14 6.75
N ARG A 47 1.15 1.57 7.74
CA ARG A 47 1.24 2.94 8.25
C ARG A 47 2.66 3.32 8.74
N ALA A 48 3.35 2.39 9.39
CA ALA A 48 4.73 2.61 9.81
C ALA A 48 5.68 2.85 8.62
N PHE A 49 5.39 2.25 7.46
CA PHE A 49 6.21 2.32 6.25
C PHE A 49 5.80 3.44 5.27
N VAL A 50 4.76 4.20 5.58
CA VAL A 50 4.45 5.40 4.79
C VAL A 50 5.56 6.43 4.99
N SER A 51 6.19 6.81 3.89
CA SER A 51 7.33 7.73 3.88
C SER A 51 6.89 9.16 4.20
N TRP A 52 7.75 9.92 4.87
CA TRP A 52 7.49 11.31 5.27
C TRP A 52 7.08 12.21 4.09
N TYR A 53 7.65 12.00 2.91
CA TYR A 53 7.34 12.81 1.71
C TYR A 53 5.90 12.58 1.19
N LEU A 54 5.27 11.45 1.54
CA LEU A 54 3.83 11.22 1.30
C LEU A 54 2.98 11.88 2.39
N GLU A 55 3.47 11.88 3.63
CA GLU A 55 2.76 12.52 4.76
C GLU A 55 2.67 14.05 4.62
N GLU A 56 3.59 14.68 3.88
CA GLU A 56 3.59 16.12 3.59
C GLU A 56 2.58 16.53 2.50
N LEU A 57 2.02 15.57 1.76
CA LEU A 57 1.04 15.88 0.72
C LEU A 57 -0.32 16.25 1.35
N PRO A 58 -1.11 17.12 0.67
CA PRO A 58 -2.35 17.67 1.22
C PRO A 58 -3.51 16.66 1.17
N PHE A 59 -3.31 15.45 1.73
CA PHE A 59 -4.37 14.46 1.79
C PHE A 59 -5.45 14.83 2.79
N THR A 60 -6.69 14.45 2.49
CA THR A 60 -7.83 14.46 3.42
C THR A 60 -7.66 13.39 4.49
N GLY A 61 -7.08 12.25 4.10
CA GLY A 61 -6.81 11.11 4.97
C GLY A 61 -6.07 10.02 4.22
N MET A 62 -5.87 8.90 4.90
CA MET A 62 -5.06 7.80 4.42
C MET A 62 -5.73 6.45 4.68
N ILE A 63 -5.67 5.58 3.69
CA ILE A 63 -5.95 4.16 3.79
C ILE A 63 -4.62 3.44 3.57
N SER A 64 -4.14 2.68 4.55
CA SER A 64 -2.87 1.97 4.49
C SER A 64 -3.03 0.47 4.76
N ALA A 65 -1.95 -0.30 4.58
CA ALA A 65 -1.94 -1.76 4.73
C ALA A 65 -3.08 -2.45 3.96
N CYS A 66 -3.28 -2.08 2.67
CA CYS A 66 -4.33 -2.63 1.83
C CYS A 66 -5.74 -2.50 2.45
N GLY A 67 -6.06 -1.40 3.11
CA GLY A 67 -7.39 -1.18 3.71
C GLY A 67 -7.49 -1.57 5.19
N ALA A 68 -6.45 -2.12 5.78
CA ALA A 68 -6.46 -2.55 7.18
C ALA A 68 -6.31 -1.38 8.17
N THR A 69 -5.92 -0.18 7.72
CA THR A 69 -5.81 1.01 8.57
C THR A 69 -6.39 2.22 7.85
N ILE A 70 -7.18 3.04 8.58
CA ILE A 70 -7.75 4.29 8.08
C ILE A 70 -7.44 5.40 9.08
N GLU A 71 -6.84 6.48 8.59
CA GLU A 71 -6.49 7.67 9.38
C GLU A 71 -7.01 8.94 8.69
N LYS A 72 -7.43 9.90 9.50
CA LYS A 72 -7.81 11.24 9.06
C LYS A 72 -7.53 12.27 10.13
N ASP A 73 -6.97 13.42 9.75
CA ASP A 73 -6.65 14.53 10.66
C ASP A 73 -5.76 14.10 11.84
N GLY A 74 -4.86 13.12 11.63
CA GLY A 74 -3.98 12.58 12.66
C GLY A 74 -4.63 11.55 13.60
N GLU A 75 -5.91 11.27 13.42
CA GLU A 75 -6.64 10.26 14.19
C GLU A 75 -6.74 8.93 13.42
N ARG A 76 -6.46 7.82 14.12
CA ARG A 76 -6.65 6.47 13.59
C ARG A 76 -8.08 6.02 13.83
N LEU A 77 -8.91 6.07 12.78
CA LEU A 77 -10.35 5.76 12.83
C LEU A 77 -10.63 4.27 12.76
N PHE A 78 -9.74 3.52 12.13
CA PHE A 78 -9.84 2.08 12.00
C PHE A 78 -8.44 1.44 11.96
N ASN A 79 -8.28 0.30 12.63
CA ASN A 79 -7.03 -0.45 12.63
C ASN A 79 -7.31 -1.95 12.82
N LYS A 80 -7.21 -2.73 11.74
CA LYS A 80 -7.29 -4.18 11.78
C LYS A 80 -5.91 -4.76 12.07
N GLU A 81 -5.71 -5.20 13.28
CA GLU A 81 -4.50 -5.91 13.69
C GLU A 81 -4.73 -7.41 13.75
N MET A 82 -3.68 -8.16 13.46
CA MET A 82 -3.61 -9.58 13.78
C MET A 82 -3.25 -9.73 15.26
N THR A 83 -3.76 -10.78 15.91
CA THR A 83 -3.39 -11.02 17.30
C THR A 83 -1.90 -11.42 17.42
N PRO A 84 -1.22 -11.12 18.54
CA PRO A 84 0.18 -11.50 18.73
C PRO A 84 0.43 -13.01 18.51
N GLU A 85 -0.53 -13.86 18.88
CA GLU A 85 -0.43 -15.32 18.68
C GLU A 85 -0.39 -15.68 17.19
N ILE A 86 -1.25 -15.03 16.36
CA ILE A 86 -1.25 -15.24 14.91
C ILE A 86 0.02 -14.66 14.29
N ALA A 87 0.46 -13.49 14.73
CA ALA A 87 1.69 -12.88 14.26
C ALA A 87 2.91 -13.77 14.53
N LYS A 88 3.05 -14.29 15.76
CA LYS A 88 4.10 -15.23 16.15
C LYS A 88 4.06 -16.52 15.34
N LYS A 89 2.88 -17.15 15.24
CA LYS A 89 2.66 -18.34 14.41
C LYS A 89 3.07 -18.10 12.95
N SER A 90 2.76 -16.94 12.41
CA SER A 90 3.12 -16.58 11.04
C SER A 90 4.64 -16.51 10.85
N VAL A 91 5.38 -15.92 11.79
CA VAL A 91 6.85 -15.92 11.78
C VAL A 91 7.39 -17.36 11.79
N GLU A 92 6.88 -18.22 12.66
CA GLU A 92 7.31 -19.63 12.76
C GLU A 92 7.09 -20.39 11.45
N ILE A 93 5.92 -20.20 10.81
CA ILE A 93 5.57 -20.82 9.52
C ILE A 93 6.51 -20.33 8.44
N LEU A 94 6.67 -19.01 8.29
CA LEU A 94 7.51 -18.41 7.25
C LEU A 94 8.96 -18.91 7.37
N ARG A 95 9.54 -18.87 8.57
CA ARG A 95 10.91 -19.37 8.84
C ARG A 95 11.06 -20.85 8.55
N ARG A 96 10.07 -21.67 8.94
CA ARG A 96 10.05 -23.12 8.67
C ARG A 96 10.16 -23.43 7.18
N TYR A 97 9.51 -22.64 6.33
CA TYR A 97 9.54 -22.82 4.89
C TYR A 97 10.62 -21.96 4.19
N GLY A 98 11.53 -21.35 4.94
CA GLY A 98 12.68 -20.63 4.41
C GLY A 98 12.34 -19.27 3.80
N LEU A 99 11.24 -18.62 4.22
CA LEU A 99 10.95 -17.23 3.87
C LEU A 99 11.42 -16.31 5.00
N VAL A 100 11.86 -15.10 4.62
CA VAL A 100 12.25 -14.06 5.59
C VAL A 100 11.05 -13.16 5.90
N PRO A 101 10.55 -13.16 7.15
CA PRO A 101 9.39 -12.38 7.53
C PRO A 101 9.70 -10.90 7.73
N VAL A 102 8.86 -10.01 7.20
CA VAL A 102 8.75 -8.61 7.56
C VAL A 102 7.34 -8.37 8.07
N MET A 103 7.20 -8.16 9.37
CA MET A 103 5.92 -8.03 10.06
C MET A 103 5.58 -6.54 10.15
N GLU A 104 4.53 -6.14 9.44
CA GLU A 104 4.21 -4.73 9.20
C GLU A 104 3.02 -4.27 10.03
N GLY A 105 3.24 -3.37 10.96
CA GLY A 105 2.20 -2.76 11.80
C GLY A 105 1.94 -1.28 11.46
N ALA A 106 0.98 -0.71 12.17
CA ALA A 106 0.68 0.70 12.04
C ALA A 106 1.74 1.59 12.72
N ASP A 107 2.31 1.12 13.82
CA ASP A 107 3.28 1.90 14.60
C ASP A 107 4.72 1.43 14.38
N PHE A 108 4.92 0.12 14.14
CA PHE A 108 6.24 -0.48 13.99
C PHE A 108 6.28 -1.48 12.84
N MET A 109 7.47 -1.62 12.25
CA MET A 109 7.84 -2.73 11.40
C MET A 109 8.83 -3.64 12.13
N TYR A 110 8.60 -4.96 12.06
CA TYR A 110 9.42 -5.94 12.76
C TYR A 110 10.10 -6.86 11.75
N TYR A 111 11.42 -6.91 11.81
CA TYR A 111 12.24 -7.87 11.07
C TYR A 111 13.64 -7.99 11.71
N ASP A 112 14.26 -9.13 11.53
CA ASP A 112 15.63 -9.36 11.99
C ASP A 112 16.59 -9.12 10.84
N LYS A 113 17.50 -8.15 10.99
CA LYS A 113 18.40 -7.68 9.93
C LYS A 113 19.31 -8.77 9.39
N ASP A 114 19.77 -9.68 10.26
CA ASP A 114 20.65 -10.78 9.91
C ASP A 114 19.95 -11.88 9.09
N GLU A 115 18.63 -12.00 9.16
CA GLU A 115 17.83 -12.89 8.30
C GLU A 115 17.62 -12.30 6.91
N TYR A 116 17.57 -10.98 6.81
CA TYR A 116 17.45 -10.26 5.54
C TYR A 116 18.75 -10.26 4.75
N ASN A 117 19.82 -10.76 5.36
CA ASN A 117 21.19 -10.72 4.86
C ASN A 117 21.39 -11.70 3.72
N THR A 118 21.01 -11.30 2.54
CA THR A 118 21.37 -11.89 1.27
C THR A 118 21.80 -10.76 0.37
N ASP A 119 22.19 -10.98 -0.85
CA ASP A 119 22.84 -10.09 -1.82
C ASP A 119 22.31 -8.63 -1.96
N VAL A 120 21.48 -8.12 -1.04
CA VAL A 120 20.79 -6.82 -1.11
C VAL A 120 20.82 -6.09 0.25
N ASN A 121 21.96 -6.04 0.90
CA ASN A 121 22.11 -5.35 2.20
C ASN A 121 21.76 -3.86 2.14
N TRP A 122 22.07 -3.18 1.04
CA TRP A 122 21.78 -1.76 0.86
C TRP A 122 20.29 -1.41 0.99
N TYR A 123 19.40 -2.29 0.55
CA TYR A 123 17.94 -2.06 0.64
C TYR A 123 17.45 -2.15 2.09
N THR A 124 17.94 -3.13 2.84
CA THR A 124 17.61 -3.30 4.27
C THR A 124 18.12 -2.13 5.09
N ASP A 125 19.32 -1.66 4.80
CA ASP A 125 19.91 -0.52 5.48
C ASP A 125 19.12 0.75 5.17
N LEU A 126 18.77 0.99 3.90
CA LEU A 126 17.95 2.12 3.47
C LEU A 126 16.58 2.12 4.15
N ILE A 127 15.88 0.98 4.18
CA ILE A 127 14.59 0.86 4.86
C ILE A 127 14.74 1.09 6.35
N THR A 128 15.76 0.49 6.99
CA THR A 128 15.97 0.65 8.43
C THR A 128 16.27 2.10 8.79
N GLU A 129 17.07 2.78 7.99
CA GLU A 129 17.37 4.20 8.18
C GLU A 129 16.11 5.05 8.01
N SER A 130 15.30 4.79 6.99
CA SER A 130 14.06 5.51 6.74
C SER A 130 13.00 5.27 7.83
N LEU A 131 12.94 4.07 8.42
CA LEU A 131 12.05 3.74 9.52
C LEU A 131 12.48 4.37 10.83
N GLY A 132 13.79 4.51 11.05
CA GLY A 132 14.33 5.05 12.30
C GLY A 132 13.74 4.37 13.54
N PRO A 133 13.06 5.12 14.44
CA PRO A 133 12.49 4.56 15.67
C PRO A 133 11.28 3.64 15.45
N LYS A 134 10.74 3.55 14.24
CA LYS A 134 9.64 2.64 13.90
C LYS A 134 10.09 1.20 13.64
N TRP A 135 11.40 0.94 13.48
CA TRP A 135 11.93 -0.41 13.36
C TRP A 135 12.07 -1.10 14.72
N ARG A 136 11.76 -2.40 14.75
CA ARG A 136 11.98 -3.31 15.88
C ARG A 136 12.49 -4.66 15.36
N PRO A 137 13.36 -5.39 16.09
CA PRO A 137 13.62 -6.78 15.78
C PRO A 137 12.39 -7.64 16.09
N ILE A 138 12.21 -8.75 15.36
CA ILE A 138 11.23 -9.79 15.73
C ILE A 138 11.66 -10.46 17.03
N ARG A 139 12.96 -10.82 17.12
CA ARG A 139 13.52 -11.48 18.32
C ARG A 139 13.36 -10.62 19.55
N GLY A 140 12.67 -11.18 20.56
CA GLY A 140 12.33 -10.51 21.81
C GLY A 140 11.07 -9.66 21.77
N ASN A 141 10.37 -9.60 20.64
CA ASN A 141 9.06 -8.92 20.50
C ASN A 141 7.94 -9.86 20.03
N GLU A 142 8.20 -11.17 19.93
CA GLU A 142 7.27 -12.15 19.35
C GLU A 142 5.89 -12.16 20.01
N ASP A 143 5.84 -11.92 21.32
CA ASP A 143 4.61 -11.98 22.11
C ASP A 143 3.85 -10.63 22.16
N CYS A 144 4.41 -9.55 21.57
CA CYS A 144 3.80 -8.22 21.61
C CYS A 144 3.69 -7.53 20.25
N MET A 145 4.03 -8.22 19.17
CA MET A 145 3.89 -7.65 17.82
C MET A 145 2.43 -7.34 17.49
N ARG A 146 2.19 -6.11 17.03
CA ARG A 146 0.91 -5.65 16.52
C ARG A 146 1.08 -5.33 15.04
N ILE A 147 0.54 -6.18 14.18
CA ILE A 147 0.74 -6.11 12.73
C ILE A 147 -0.58 -6.03 11.97
N ASN A 148 -0.54 -5.37 10.83
CA ASN A 148 -1.66 -5.26 9.90
C ASN A 148 -1.48 -6.15 8.67
N LYS A 149 -0.24 -6.43 8.30
CA LYS A 149 0.10 -7.31 7.15
C LYS A 149 1.50 -7.88 7.32
N ILE A 150 1.88 -8.75 6.40
CA ILE A 150 3.23 -9.33 6.33
C ILE A 150 3.73 -9.18 4.90
N SER A 151 5.00 -8.80 4.74
CA SER A 151 5.76 -9.01 3.52
C SER A 151 6.83 -10.06 3.78
N ALA A 152 6.83 -11.14 3.01
CA ALA A 152 7.80 -12.22 3.18
C ALA A 152 8.71 -12.30 1.95
N LYS A 153 10.03 -12.21 2.17
CA LYS A 153 11.01 -12.34 1.11
C LYS A 153 11.25 -13.82 0.81
N MET A 154 11.13 -14.19 -0.45
CA MET A 154 11.54 -15.51 -0.94
C MET A 154 13.05 -15.57 -1.11
N ILE A 155 13.69 -16.58 -0.52
CA ILE A 155 15.11 -16.88 -0.74
C ILE A 155 15.24 -18.21 -1.49
N LYS A 156 16.42 -18.47 -2.05
CA LYS A 156 16.70 -19.70 -2.81
C LYS A 156 16.42 -20.93 -1.97
N GLY A 157 15.56 -21.82 -2.46
CA GLY A 157 15.20 -23.07 -1.78
C GLY A 157 14.04 -22.97 -0.80
N CYS A 158 13.36 -21.80 -0.67
CA CYS A 158 12.15 -21.69 0.13
C CYS A 158 10.99 -22.48 -0.49
N ASP A 159 10.07 -22.99 0.34
CA ASP A 159 8.78 -23.55 -0.08
C ASP A 159 7.65 -22.54 0.17
N ALA A 160 7.57 -21.55 -0.72
CA ALA A 160 6.58 -20.50 -0.64
C ALA A 160 5.13 -21.02 -0.75
N GLU A 161 4.92 -22.09 -1.52
CA GLU A 161 3.59 -22.68 -1.68
C GLU A 161 3.09 -23.33 -0.38
N ALA A 162 3.95 -24.02 0.36
CA ALA A 162 3.58 -24.58 1.64
C ALA A 162 3.27 -23.50 2.68
N ALA A 163 4.10 -22.43 2.74
CA ALA A 163 3.85 -21.29 3.60
C ALA A 163 2.50 -20.61 3.28
N CYS A 164 2.22 -20.38 2.01
CA CYS A 164 0.96 -19.80 1.55
C CYS A 164 -0.24 -20.67 1.94
N ARG A 165 -0.17 -22.00 1.77
CA ARG A 165 -1.25 -22.89 2.16
C ARG A 165 -1.57 -22.83 3.66
N GLU A 166 -0.56 -22.86 4.53
CA GLU A 166 -0.76 -22.78 5.99
C GLU A 166 -1.28 -21.41 6.44
N LEU A 167 -0.83 -20.32 5.81
CA LEU A 167 -1.21 -18.96 6.18
C LEU A 167 -2.55 -18.52 5.55
N SER A 168 -3.08 -19.24 4.57
CA SER A 168 -4.34 -18.90 3.88
C SER A 168 -5.58 -18.94 4.79
N GLU A 169 -5.48 -19.56 5.96
CA GLU A 169 -6.53 -19.50 6.99
C GLU A 169 -6.73 -18.07 7.51
N TYR A 170 -5.64 -17.31 7.66
CA TYR A 170 -5.62 -15.98 8.30
C TYR A 170 -5.50 -14.83 7.33
N TYR A 171 -4.92 -15.08 6.13
CA TYR A 171 -4.53 -14.04 5.19
C TYR A 171 -5.01 -14.34 3.76
N ASP A 172 -5.29 -13.29 3.02
CA ASP A 172 -5.31 -13.29 1.57
C ASP A 172 -3.88 -13.01 1.06
N ILE A 173 -3.50 -13.68 -0.04
CA ILE A 173 -2.12 -13.71 -0.51
C ILE A 173 -2.01 -12.92 -1.80
N ILE A 174 -1.11 -11.91 -1.81
CA ILE A 174 -0.80 -11.11 -2.98
C ILE A 174 0.60 -11.49 -3.48
N ARG A 175 0.68 -11.90 -4.75
CA ARG A 175 1.93 -12.17 -5.44
C ARG A 175 2.21 -11.06 -6.43
N HIS A 176 3.38 -10.49 -6.37
CA HIS A 176 3.84 -9.54 -7.37
C HIS A 176 4.36 -10.29 -8.59
N GLU A 177 3.98 -9.87 -9.80
CA GLU A 177 4.47 -10.47 -11.03
C GLU A 177 5.98 -10.25 -11.16
N SER A 178 6.70 -11.31 -11.53
CA SER A 178 8.16 -11.28 -11.70
C SER A 178 8.52 -10.30 -12.82
N GLY A 179 9.24 -9.23 -12.52
CA GLY A 179 9.69 -8.28 -13.55
C GLY A 179 10.33 -7.01 -13.03
N SER A 180 10.11 -6.62 -11.80
CA SER A 180 10.64 -5.39 -11.24
C SER A 180 11.46 -5.63 -9.96
N GLY A 181 12.72 -6.01 -10.11
CA GLY A 181 13.71 -5.98 -9.03
C GLY A 181 13.29 -6.76 -7.75
N ILE A 182 13.30 -6.09 -6.63
CA ILE A 182 13.05 -6.68 -5.29
C ILE A 182 11.60 -7.15 -5.13
N ALA A 183 10.62 -6.50 -5.77
CA ALA A 183 9.20 -6.85 -5.68
C ALA A 183 8.91 -8.29 -6.17
N GLY A 184 9.60 -8.78 -7.22
CA GLY A 184 9.42 -10.14 -7.75
C GLY A 184 9.85 -11.26 -6.80
N THR A 185 10.48 -10.94 -5.67
CA THR A 185 10.93 -11.91 -4.66
C THR A 185 10.13 -11.85 -3.37
N THR A 186 9.04 -11.07 -3.34
CA THR A 186 8.24 -10.83 -2.14
C THR A 186 6.80 -11.32 -2.30
N ILE A 187 6.27 -11.94 -1.25
CA ILE A 187 4.86 -12.31 -1.13
C ILE A 187 4.26 -11.47 0.00
N GLU A 188 3.10 -10.89 -0.26
CA GLU A 188 2.34 -10.17 0.76
C GLU A 188 1.19 -11.02 1.31
N PHE A 189 0.99 -10.95 2.62
CA PHE A 189 -0.09 -11.58 3.35
C PHE A 189 -0.91 -10.47 4.02
N VAL A 190 -2.11 -10.26 3.53
CA VAL A 190 -3.04 -9.23 4.01
C VAL A 190 -4.13 -9.90 4.84
N PRO A 191 -4.61 -9.33 5.93
CA PRO A 191 -5.69 -9.93 6.72
C PRO A 191 -6.85 -10.35 5.83
N LYS A 192 -7.39 -11.53 6.07
CA LYS A 192 -8.42 -12.13 5.22
C LYS A 192 -9.61 -11.21 5.04
N GLY A 193 -10.04 -11.01 3.79
CA GLY A 193 -11.15 -10.13 3.42
C GLY A 193 -10.80 -8.65 3.37
N PHE A 194 -9.53 -8.26 3.52
CA PHE A 194 -9.09 -6.87 3.38
C PHE A 194 -8.40 -6.64 2.03
N ASN A 195 -8.70 -5.53 1.41
CA ASN A 195 -8.05 -4.99 0.22
C ASN A 195 -8.33 -3.49 0.11
N LYS A 196 -7.77 -2.82 -0.87
CA LYS A 196 -7.95 -1.38 -1.08
C LYS A 196 -9.43 -0.98 -1.22
N ALA A 197 -10.25 -1.79 -1.90
CA ALA A 197 -11.69 -1.52 -2.07
C ALA A 197 -12.46 -1.54 -0.75
N VAL A 198 -12.13 -2.47 0.14
CA VAL A 198 -12.73 -2.54 1.49
C VAL A 198 -12.41 -1.28 2.28
N GLY A 199 -11.16 -0.80 2.20
CA GLY A 199 -10.77 0.48 2.82
C GLY A 199 -11.53 1.68 2.25
N ILE A 200 -11.64 1.77 0.91
CA ILE A 200 -12.42 2.84 0.24
C ILE A 200 -13.89 2.78 0.64
N SER A 201 -14.50 1.58 0.62
CA SER A 201 -15.89 1.39 1.04
C SER A 201 -16.12 1.82 2.50
N ALA A 202 -15.16 1.54 3.39
CA ALA A 202 -15.24 1.98 4.78
C ALA A 202 -15.16 3.50 4.91
N VAL A 203 -14.25 4.16 4.17
CA VAL A 203 -14.16 5.63 4.10
C VAL A 203 -15.46 6.22 3.56
N CYS A 204 -16.02 5.66 2.49
CA CYS A 204 -17.28 6.15 1.93
C CYS A 204 -18.43 6.10 2.95
N ARG A 205 -18.51 5.02 3.74
CA ARG A 205 -19.52 4.90 4.81
C ARG A 205 -19.27 5.84 5.98
N LEU A 206 -18.00 6.03 6.39
CA LEU A 206 -17.65 6.89 7.52
C LEU A 206 -17.93 8.38 7.26
N PHE A 207 -17.86 8.80 5.98
CA PHE A 207 -17.95 10.21 5.60
C PHE A 207 -19.11 10.51 4.64
N ASP A 208 -20.08 9.59 4.52
CA ASP A 208 -21.26 9.72 3.67
C ASP A 208 -20.93 10.13 2.22
N ILE A 209 -19.87 9.50 1.66
CA ILE A 209 -19.44 9.72 0.27
C ILE A 209 -20.24 8.80 -0.65
N PRO A 210 -21.07 9.36 -1.57
CA PRO A 210 -21.77 8.56 -2.57
C PRO A 210 -20.79 7.77 -3.45
N TRP A 211 -21.15 6.55 -3.83
CA TRP A 211 -20.31 5.72 -4.70
C TRP A 211 -19.99 6.42 -6.02
N GLU A 212 -20.95 7.12 -6.62
CA GLU A 212 -20.81 7.89 -7.86
C GLU A 212 -19.82 9.06 -7.78
N ASP A 213 -19.39 9.42 -6.58
CA ASP A 213 -18.39 10.46 -6.34
C ASP A 213 -17.00 9.91 -6.09
N THR A 214 -16.82 8.57 -6.20
CA THR A 214 -15.51 7.91 -6.01
C THR A 214 -14.70 7.85 -7.30
N ILE A 215 -13.44 8.23 -7.21
CA ILE A 215 -12.46 8.20 -8.31
C ILE A 215 -11.19 7.53 -7.79
N VAL A 216 -10.59 6.63 -8.57
CA VAL A 216 -9.34 5.96 -8.22
C VAL A 216 -8.27 6.21 -9.27
N PHE A 217 -7.03 6.37 -8.81
CA PHE A 217 -5.80 6.37 -9.61
C PHE A 217 -4.90 5.24 -9.17
N GLY A 218 -4.42 4.43 -10.11
CA GLY A 218 -3.56 3.28 -9.82
C GLY A 218 -2.80 2.79 -11.04
N ASP A 219 -1.86 1.86 -10.84
CA ASP A 219 -0.97 1.36 -11.89
C ASP A 219 -0.74 -0.15 -11.85
N SER A 220 -0.98 -0.83 -10.74
CA SER A 220 -0.54 -2.21 -10.57
C SER A 220 -1.65 -3.19 -10.13
N ASN A 221 -1.32 -4.48 -10.08
CA ASN A 221 -2.31 -5.52 -9.81
C ASN A 221 -2.93 -5.45 -8.41
N ASN A 222 -2.26 -4.81 -7.44
CA ASN A 222 -2.83 -4.60 -6.11
C ASN A 222 -3.94 -3.54 -6.10
N ASP A 223 -4.13 -2.81 -7.22
CA ASP A 223 -5.18 -1.81 -7.42
C ASP A 223 -6.44 -2.39 -8.04
N LEU A 224 -6.40 -3.63 -8.56
CA LEU A 224 -7.53 -4.24 -9.25
C LEU A 224 -8.83 -4.14 -8.44
N ALA A 225 -8.79 -4.45 -7.16
CA ALA A 225 -9.97 -4.40 -6.31
C ALA A 225 -10.55 -2.97 -6.21
N MET A 226 -9.73 -1.92 -6.09
CA MET A 226 -10.26 -0.56 -6.05
C MET A 226 -10.78 -0.09 -7.41
N PHE A 227 -10.21 -0.59 -8.52
CA PHE A 227 -10.74 -0.35 -9.87
C PHE A 227 -12.08 -1.04 -10.09
N GLU A 228 -12.27 -2.25 -9.58
CA GLU A 228 -13.58 -2.94 -9.64
C GLU A 228 -14.65 -2.23 -8.80
N TYR A 229 -14.25 -1.56 -7.73
CA TYR A 229 -15.17 -0.90 -6.80
C TYR A 229 -15.59 0.51 -7.24
N ALA A 230 -14.64 1.36 -7.66
CA ALA A 230 -14.88 2.80 -7.84
C ALA A 230 -15.76 3.13 -9.06
N ALA A 231 -16.43 4.28 -9.01
CA ALA A 231 -17.27 4.77 -10.10
C ALA A 231 -16.44 5.25 -11.30
N VAL A 232 -15.29 5.90 -11.05
CA VAL A 232 -14.37 6.38 -12.10
C VAL A 232 -12.96 5.84 -11.84
N LYS A 233 -12.32 5.31 -12.88
CA LYS A 233 -11.05 4.61 -12.82
C LYS A 233 -10.05 5.23 -13.78
N VAL A 234 -8.94 5.71 -13.27
CA VAL A 234 -7.86 6.31 -14.05
C VAL A 234 -6.60 5.48 -13.90
N ALA A 235 -6.17 4.83 -14.97
CA ALA A 235 -4.90 4.10 -14.98
C ALA A 235 -3.75 5.03 -15.34
N MET A 236 -2.62 4.89 -14.65
CA MET A 236 -1.38 5.55 -15.01
C MET A 236 -0.82 4.99 -16.33
N GLY A 237 -0.14 5.83 -17.11
CA GLY A 237 0.47 5.42 -18.38
C GLY A 237 1.53 4.33 -18.21
N ASN A 238 2.25 4.32 -17.08
CA ASN A 238 3.16 3.25 -16.68
C ASN A 238 2.46 2.02 -16.08
N GLY A 239 1.13 2.01 -16.01
CA GLY A 239 0.37 0.93 -15.40
C GLY A 239 0.39 -0.38 -16.18
N SER A 240 0.04 -1.47 -15.51
CA SER A 240 -0.07 -2.79 -16.12
C SER A 240 -1.23 -2.86 -17.13
N GLU A 241 -1.13 -3.76 -18.12
CA GLU A 241 -2.19 -3.94 -19.11
C GLU A 241 -3.54 -4.34 -18.46
N LYS A 242 -3.51 -5.07 -17.35
CA LYS A 242 -4.72 -5.45 -16.61
C LYS A 242 -5.44 -4.23 -16.04
N ILE A 243 -4.70 -3.29 -15.44
CA ILE A 243 -5.28 -2.05 -14.90
C ILE A 243 -5.78 -1.16 -16.02
N LYS A 244 -5.02 -1.00 -17.10
CA LYS A 244 -5.42 -0.22 -18.27
C LYS A 244 -6.70 -0.74 -18.91
N ALA A 245 -6.87 -2.07 -18.94
CA ALA A 245 -8.07 -2.71 -19.50
C ALA A 245 -9.35 -2.43 -18.68
N LEU A 246 -9.24 -2.13 -17.38
CA LEU A 246 -10.35 -1.79 -16.50
C LEU A 246 -10.62 -0.28 -16.42
N ALA A 247 -9.70 0.55 -16.91
CA ALA A 247 -9.77 1.99 -16.74
C ALA A 247 -10.80 2.66 -17.65
N ASP A 248 -11.48 3.68 -17.15
CA ASP A 248 -12.30 4.58 -17.94
C ASP A 248 -11.44 5.60 -18.68
N HIS A 249 -10.24 5.90 -18.14
CA HIS A 249 -9.25 6.78 -18.74
C HIS A 249 -7.83 6.29 -18.43
N ILE A 250 -6.95 6.34 -19.43
CA ILE A 250 -5.51 6.10 -19.26
C ILE A 250 -4.82 7.47 -19.36
N THR A 251 -4.20 7.89 -18.25
CA THR A 251 -3.44 9.14 -18.21
C THR A 251 -1.98 8.93 -18.62
N GLN A 252 -1.13 9.97 -18.50
CA GLN A 252 0.30 9.89 -18.78
C GLN A 252 1.03 9.10 -17.66
N ASP A 253 2.32 8.81 -17.90
CA ASP A 253 3.18 8.22 -16.88
C ASP A 253 3.34 9.16 -15.69
N MET A 254 3.65 8.61 -14.53
CA MET A 254 3.82 9.34 -13.28
C MET A 254 4.77 10.57 -13.44
N PHE A 255 5.94 10.39 -14.09
CA PHE A 255 6.91 11.46 -14.32
C PHE A 255 6.61 12.34 -15.54
N HIS A 256 5.57 12.03 -16.31
CA HIS A 256 5.08 12.81 -17.45
C HIS A 256 3.74 13.49 -17.13
N TYR A 257 3.63 14.06 -15.92
CA TYR A 257 2.45 14.81 -15.45
C TYR A 257 1.17 13.95 -15.30
N GLY A 258 1.28 12.62 -15.12
CA GLY A 258 0.15 11.69 -15.14
C GLY A 258 -1.00 12.07 -14.21
N ILE A 259 -0.72 12.39 -12.94
CA ILE A 259 -1.76 12.82 -11.99
C ILE A 259 -2.43 14.12 -12.44
N ARG A 260 -1.64 15.10 -12.87
CA ARG A 260 -2.16 16.39 -13.34
C ARG A 260 -3.06 16.21 -14.55
N HIS A 261 -2.61 15.50 -15.58
CA HIS A 261 -3.41 15.26 -16.80
C HIS A 261 -4.70 14.49 -16.51
N GLY A 262 -4.66 13.48 -15.64
CA GLY A 262 -5.87 12.75 -15.24
C GLY A 262 -6.88 13.64 -14.53
N LEU A 263 -6.44 14.51 -13.61
CA LEU A 263 -7.31 15.45 -12.90
C LEU A 263 -7.86 16.56 -13.80
N GLU A 264 -7.04 17.07 -14.76
CA GLU A 264 -7.48 18.03 -15.79
C GLU A 264 -8.52 17.40 -16.73
N TYR A 265 -8.31 16.16 -17.19
CA TYR A 265 -9.29 15.41 -17.99
C TYR A 265 -10.64 15.28 -17.31
N LEU A 266 -10.63 15.00 -16.01
CA LEU A 266 -11.83 14.91 -15.18
C LEU A 266 -12.41 16.28 -14.79
N LYS A 267 -11.75 17.38 -15.17
CA LYS A 267 -12.12 18.77 -14.84
C LYS A 267 -12.20 19.05 -13.34
N LEU A 268 -11.31 18.41 -12.57
CA LEU A 268 -11.24 18.59 -11.12
C LEU A 268 -10.22 19.68 -10.73
N ILE A 269 -9.29 20.00 -11.63
CA ILE A 269 -8.29 21.08 -11.48
C ILE A 269 -8.18 21.93 -12.74
#